data_9cf00e5ae40f74fe9f0a5e8e7a447313
#
_entry.id   9cf00e5ae40f74fe9f0a5e8e7a447313
#
_cell.length_a   1.000
_cell.length_b   1.000
_cell.length_c   1.000
_cell.angle_alpha   90.00
_cell.angle_beta   90.00
_cell.angle_gamma   90.00
#
_symmetry.space_group_name_H-M   'P 1'
#
loop_
_entity.id
_entity.type
_entity.pdbx_description
1 polymer ?
#
loop_
_entity_poly.entity_id
_entity_poly.type
_entity_poly.pdbx_seq_one_letter_code
_entity_poly.pdbx_strand_id
1 'polypeptide(L)'
;MPQTESVKVLVTAGPTREPIDPVRFLTNRSSGKMGYALAHAFAHEGHSVMLVSGPTDLDVPANVDFVRVETAAEMHEVVSRYIGRMDVAVFAAAVADYTPAVVQPQKIKKMGATLTLELVRTADILGSARQPFGFTGTLVGFAAETENLETNARDKLVRKGCDLVVANDVSKPGIGFDSDHNQILLVYPQHSEAFPATSKHDLAHQIVQAIQEIAATRNSPTFQSS
;
A
#
# COMPACT_ATOMS: atom_id res chain seq x y z
N MET A 1 24.67 19.41 1.63
CA MET A 1 23.40 19.04 0.98
C MET A 1 22.30 19.76 1.74
N PRO A 2 21.32 20.41 1.11
CA PRO A 2 20.20 20.97 1.85
C PRO A 2 19.53 19.82 2.62
N GLN A 3 19.32 19.98 3.92
CA GLN A 3 18.54 19.05 4.72
C GLN A 3 17.11 19.11 4.19
N THR A 4 16.63 18.03 3.58
CA THR A 4 15.21 17.85 3.28
C THR A 4 14.46 17.92 4.61
N GLU A 5 13.46 18.79 4.73
CA GLU A 5 12.61 18.83 5.93
C GLU A 5 12.02 17.45 6.19
N SER A 6 12.06 17.03 7.48
CA SER A 6 11.49 15.75 7.88
C SER A 6 9.98 15.79 7.69
N VAL A 7 9.43 14.87 6.90
CA VAL A 7 7.99 14.72 6.66
C VAL A 7 7.44 13.52 7.44
N LYS A 8 6.13 13.54 7.72
CA LYS A 8 5.41 12.44 8.35
C LYS A 8 4.81 11.54 7.27
N VAL A 9 5.19 10.27 7.30
CA VAL A 9 4.83 9.29 6.29
C VAL A 9 4.02 8.14 6.89
N LEU A 10 2.87 7.83 6.30
CA LEU A 10 2.13 6.62 6.59
C LEU A 10 2.37 5.62 5.46
N VAL A 11 2.79 4.40 5.80
CA VAL A 11 2.94 3.29 4.85
C VAL A 11 2.04 2.15 5.27
N THR A 12 1.17 1.66 4.38
CA THR A 12 0.48 0.40 4.60
C THR A 12 1.24 -0.74 3.93
N ALA A 13 1.33 -1.92 4.60
CA ALA A 13 2.09 -3.06 4.11
C ALA A 13 1.42 -4.40 4.44
N GLY A 14 1.97 -5.48 3.88
CA GLY A 14 1.50 -6.84 4.10
C GLY A 14 0.13 -7.13 3.48
N PRO A 15 -0.32 -8.38 3.56
CA PRO A 15 -1.67 -8.77 3.21
C PRO A 15 -2.63 -8.53 4.40
N THR A 16 -3.91 -8.34 4.14
CA THR A 16 -4.93 -8.55 5.17
C THR A 16 -5.38 -9.99 5.20
N ARG A 17 -5.88 -10.45 6.34
CA ARG A 17 -6.48 -11.76 6.54
C ARG A 17 -7.92 -11.60 6.98
N GLU A 18 -8.84 -12.11 6.18
CA GLU A 18 -10.27 -12.02 6.45
C GLU A 18 -10.77 -13.37 7.03
N PRO A 19 -11.12 -13.42 8.32
CA PRO A 19 -11.40 -14.67 8.99
C PRO A 19 -12.68 -15.33 8.44
N ILE A 20 -12.60 -16.65 8.19
CA ILE A 20 -13.74 -17.49 7.88
C ILE A 20 -14.27 -18.13 9.17
N ASP A 21 -13.34 -18.64 9.98
CA ASP A 21 -13.56 -19.27 11.29
C ASP A 21 -12.25 -19.14 12.12
N PRO A 22 -12.17 -19.61 13.36
CA PRO A 22 -10.97 -19.50 14.19
C PRO A 22 -9.68 -20.12 13.60
N VAL A 23 -9.78 -20.86 12.50
CA VAL A 23 -8.67 -21.65 11.92
C VAL A 23 -8.32 -21.19 10.51
N ARG A 24 -9.29 -20.65 9.75
CA ARG A 24 -9.14 -20.35 8.32
C ARG A 24 -9.47 -18.91 8.00
N PHE A 25 -8.77 -18.35 7.05
CA PHE A 25 -8.96 -16.99 6.56
C PHE A 25 -8.75 -16.91 5.04
N LEU A 26 -9.27 -15.87 4.41
CA LEU A 26 -8.95 -15.44 3.06
C LEU A 26 -7.81 -14.42 3.13
N THR A 27 -6.86 -14.49 2.20
CA THR A 27 -5.74 -13.56 2.14
C THR A 27 -5.17 -13.48 0.73
N ASN A 28 -4.36 -12.44 0.47
CA ASN A 28 -3.58 -12.26 -0.74
C ASN A 28 -2.16 -12.84 -0.58
N ARG A 29 -1.51 -13.21 -1.70
CA ARG A 29 -0.13 -13.71 -1.73
C ARG A 29 0.90 -12.58 -1.60
N SER A 30 0.75 -11.67 -0.66
CA SER A 30 1.71 -10.60 -0.46
C SER A 30 2.66 -10.95 0.69
N SER A 31 3.96 -10.80 0.46
CA SER A 31 4.99 -10.93 1.50
C SER A 31 5.18 -9.65 2.34
N GLY A 32 4.65 -8.51 1.91
CA GLY A 32 4.86 -7.21 2.56
C GLY A 32 6.21 -6.54 2.28
N LYS A 33 7.17 -7.25 1.65
CA LYS A 33 8.57 -6.80 1.47
C LYS A 33 8.70 -5.38 0.91
N MET A 34 7.89 -4.99 -0.09
CA MET A 34 7.98 -3.64 -0.68
C MET A 34 7.57 -2.54 0.30
N GLY A 35 6.46 -2.72 1.02
CA GLY A 35 6.02 -1.75 2.03
C GLY A 35 7.02 -1.59 3.16
N TYR A 36 7.63 -2.67 3.62
CA TYR A 36 8.69 -2.65 4.63
C TYR A 36 9.97 -1.98 4.11
N ALA A 37 10.36 -2.25 2.85
CA ALA A 37 11.51 -1.58 2.22
C ALA A 37 11.28 -0.06 2.09
N LEU A 38 10.07 0.38 1.75
CA LEU A 38 9.70 1.79 1.71
C LEU A 38 9.74 2.44 3.09
N ALA A 39 9.18 1.78 4.11
CA ALA A 39 9.21 2.28 5.48
C ALA A 39 10.66 2.42 5.98
N HIS A 40 11.52 1.44 5.68
CA HIS A 40 12.94 1.50 5.98
C HIS A 40 13.64 2.66 5.26
N ALA A 41 13.41 2.83 3.94
CA ALA A 41 14.04 3.87 3.16
C ALA A 41 13.67 5.28 3.66
N PHE A 42 12.39 5.54 3.93
CA PHE A 42 11.94 6.80 4.53
C PHE A 42 12.55 7.05 5.91
N ALA A 43 12.59 6.05 6.79
CA ALA A 43 13.19 6.18 8.11
C ALA A 43 14.71 6.42 8.04
N HIS A 44 15.41 5.76 7.10
CA HIS A 44 16.83 5.95 6.84
C HIS A 44 17.16 7.38 6.39
N GLU A 45 16.26 8.02 5.64
CA GLU A 45 16.38 9.40 5.19
C GLU A 45 15.94 10.43 6.26
N GLY A 46 15.58 9.98 7.46
CA GLY A 46 15.29 10.85 8.61
C GLY A 46 13.84 11.31 8.70
N HIS A 47 12.91 10.67 7.99
CA HIS A 47 11.49 10.96 8.08
C HIS A 47 10.83 10.25 9.27
N SER A 48 9.71 10.82 9.76
CA SER A 48 8.87 10.17 10.76
C SER A 48 7.92 9.20 10.07
N VAL A 49 8.08 7.89 10.31
CA VAL A 49 7.36 6.84 9.59
C VAL A 49 6.42 6.09 10.50
N MET A 50 5.16 5.98 10.10
CA MET A 50 4.18 5.04 10.65
C MET A 50 3.94 3.92 9.66
N LEU A 51 4.25 2.67 10.06
CA LEU A 51 4.01 1.46 9.29
C LEU A 51 2.78 0.73 9.84
N VAL A 52 1.71 0.68 9.06
CA VAL A 52 0.48 -0.08 9.37
C VAL A 52 0.53 -1.38 8.55
N SER A 53 0.75 -2.51 9.20
CA SER A 53 0.95 -3.76 8.48
C SER A 53 -0.01 -4.86 8.88
N GLY A 54 -0.57 -5.51 7.86
CA GLY A 54 -1.14 -6.85 7.99
C GLY A 54 -0.06 -7.88 8.37
N PRO A 55 -0.44 -9.15 8.61
CA PRO A 55 0.48 -10.18 9.08
C PRO A 55 1.60 -10.49 8.09
N THR A 56 2.84 -10.38 8.54
CA THR A 56 4.06 -10.78 7.82
C THR A 56 5.05 -11.41 8.81
N ASP A 57 6.05 -12.11 8.28
CA ASP A 57 7.18 -12.65 9.06
C ASP A 57 8.43 -11.73 8.97
N LEU A 58 8.24 -10.48 8.54
CA LEU A 58 9.33 -9.50 8.40
C LEU A 58 9.59 -8.79 9.72
N ASP A 59 10.87 -8.53 9.99
CA ASP A 59 11.27 -7.67 11.11
C ASP A 59 10.86 -6.22 10.85
N VAL A 60 10.35 -5.57 11.90
CA VAL A 60 9.98 -4.15 11.83
C VAL A 60 11.25 -3.31 11.67
N PRO A 61 11.33 -2.41 10.68
CA PRO A 61 12.48 -1.53 10.52
C PRO A 61 12.72 -0.65 11.75
N ALA A 62 13.99 -0.35 12.04
CA ALA A 62 14.33 0.56 13.13
C ALA A 62 13.78 1.97 12.90
N ASN A 63 13.47 2.68 13.99
CA ASN A 63 12.94 4.06 13.97
C ASN A 63 11.62 4.23 13.20
N VAL A 64 10.77 3.19 13.21
CA VAL A 64 9.45 3.20 12.59
C VAL A 64 8.39 2.96 13.67
N ASP A 65 7.37 3.82 13.72
CA ASP A 65 6.18 3.57 14.54
C ASP A 65 5.35 2.47 13.89
N PHE A 66 5.20 1.33 14.58
CA PHE A 66 4.57 0.14 14.01
C PHE A 66 3.17 -0.10 14.58
N VAL A 67 2.20 -0.29 13.71
CA VAL A 67 0.84 -0.70 14.06
C VAL A 67 0.50 -1.99 13.33
N ARG A 68 0.31 -3.07 14.10
CA ARG A 68 -0.13 -4.35 13.57
C ARG A 68 -1.65 -4.36 13.41
N VAL A 69 -2.12 -4.81 12.27
CA VAL A 69 -3.54 -5.08 11.97
C VAL A 69 -3.66 -6.47 11.37
N GLU A 70 -4.85 -7.02 11.35
CA GLU A 70 -5.11 -8.31 10.73
C GLU A 70 -6.05 -8.19 9.53
N THR A 71 -7.15 -7.48 9.68
CA THR A 71 -8.22 -7.36 8.69
C THR A 71 -8.17 -6.05 7.91
N ALA A 72 -8.87 -6.01 6.77
CA ALA A 72 -9.10 -4.78 6.01
C ALA A 72 -9.84 -3.73 6.85
N ALA A 73 -10.79 -4.15 7.69
CA ALA A 73 -11.53 -3.25 8.57
C ALA A 73 -10.62 -2.59 9.61
N GLU A 74 -9.73 -3.35 10.26
CA GLU A 74 -8.75 -2.81 11.21
C GLU A 74 -7.78 -1.86 10.52
N MET A 75 -7.28 -2.20 9.33
CA MET A 75 -6.38 -1.32 8.56
C MET A 75 -7.09 -0.02 8.18
N HIS A 76 -8.35 -0.08 7.73
CA HIS A 76 -9.17 1.09 7.42
C HIS A 76 -9.35 1.99 8.64
N GLU A 77 -9.66 1.42 9.81
CA GLU A 77 -9.82 2.18 11.06
C GLU A 77 -8.53 2.90 11.45
N VAL A 78 -7.38 2.19 11.44
CA VAL A 78 -6.09 2.77 11.79
C VAL A 78 -5.71 3.89 10.79
N VAL A 79 -5.82 3.64 9.49
CA VAL A 79 -5.53 4.65 8.46
C VAL A 79 -6.42 5.88 8.64
N SER A 80 -7.73 5.70 8.83
CA SER A 80 -8.66 6.83 9.03
C SER A 80 -8.30 7.73 10.21
N ARG A 81 -7.76 7.13 11.28
CA ARG A 81 -7.37 7.84 12.52
C ARG A 81 -6.12 8.69 12.36
N TYR A 82 -5.18 8.25 11.53
CA TYR A 82 -3.85 8.85 11.47
C TYR A 82 -3.57 9.65 10.19
N ILE A 83 -4.20 9.32 9.06
CA ILE A 83 -3.85 9.87 7.75
C ILE A 83 -3.95 11.40 7.68
N GLY A 84 -4.89 12.02 8.38
CA GLY A 84 -5.06 13.48 8.39
C GLY A 84 -3.90 14.26 9.05
N ARG A 85 -2.93 13.57 9.67
CA ARG A 85 -1.74 14.16 10.31
C ARG A 85 -0.46 13.87 9.53
N MET A 86 -0.57 13.24 8.37
CA MET A 86 0.56 12.82 7.54
C MET A 86 0.73 13.76 6.36
N ASP A 87 1.98 13.90 5.91
CA ASP A 87 2.34 14.67 4.72
C ASP A 87 2.35 13.77 3.47
N VAL A 88 2.66 12.48 3.67
CA VAL A 88 2.73 11.45 2.64
C VAL A 88 1.96 10.21 3.12
N ALA A 89 1.19 9.60 2.23
CA ALA A 89 0.55 8.32 2.48
C ALA A 89 0.80 7.34 1.32
N VAL A 90 1.41 6.18 1.64
CA VAL A 90 1.78 5.14 0.66
C VAL A 90 0.97 3.87 0.94
N PHE A 91 0.14 3.48 0.00
CA PHE A 91 -0.73 2.32 0.11
C PHE A 91 -0.13 1.12 -0.65
N ALA A 92 0.80 0.40 0.02
CA ALA A 92 1.48 -0.78 -0.54
C ALA A 92 0.92 -2.12 0.01
N ALA A 93 -0.05 -2.08 0.92
CA ALA A 93 -0.72 -3.27 1.42
C ALA A 93 -1.53 -3.98 0.34
N ALA A 94 -1.57 -5.30 0.37
CA ALA A 94 -2.45 -6.14 -0.41
C ALA A 94 -3.75 -6.41 0.37
N VAL A 95 -4.63 -5.42 0.38
CA VAL A 95 -5.91 -5.51 1.08
C VAL A 95 -6.85 -6.45 0.32
N ALA A 96 -7.54 -7.34 1.04
CA ALA A 96 -8.56 -8.18 0.43
C ALA A 96 -9.77 -7.34 0.03
N ASP A 97 -10.27 -7.51 -1.20
CA ASP A 97 -11.44 -6.79 -1.71
C ASP A 97 -12.76 -7.33 -1.12
N TYR A 98 -12.72 -8.55 -0.57
CA TYR A 98 -13.89 -9.25 -0.01
C TYR A 98 -13.55 -9.91 1.31
N THR A 99 -14.53 -9.92 2.23
CA THR A 99 -14.49 -10.61 3.51
C THR A 99 -15.73 -11.48 3.67
N PRO A 100 -15.70 -12.60 4.44
CA PRO A 100 -16.89 -13.37 4.74
C PRO A 100 -17.99 -12.51 5.37
N ALA A 101 -19.22 -12.64 4.86
CA ALA A 101 -20.37 -11.91 5.41
C ALA A 101 -20.64 -12.29 6.88
N VAL A 102 -20.30 -13.53 7.26
CA VAL A 102 -20.41 -14.05 8.62
C VAL A 102 -19.16 -14.83 8.97
N VAL A 103 -18.47 -14.41 10.03
CA VAL A 103 -17.37 -15.17 10.63
C VAL A 103 -17.95 -16.23 11.56
N GLN A 104 -17.63 -17.50 11.32
CA GLN A 104 -18.13 -18.59 12.14
C GLN A 104 -17.40 -18.64 13.49
N PRO A 105 -18.09 -18.70 14.63
CA PRO A 105 -17.48 -18.71 15.96
C PRO A 105 -16.73 -20.01 16.27
N GLN A 106 -16.97 -21.07 15.50
CA GLN A 106 -16.33 -22.37 15.62
C GLN A 106 -15.84 -22.85 14.26
N LYS A 107 -14.77 -23.67 14.26
CA LYS A 107 -14.26 -24.32 13.04
C LYS A 107 -15.39 -25.03 12.30
N ILE A 108 -15.63 -24.66 11.04
CA ILE A 108 -16.62 -25.31 10.17
C ILE A 108 -16.22 -26.78 9.99
N LYS A 109 -17.11 -27.68 10.40
CA LYS A 109 -16.91 -29.11 10.19
C LYS A 109 -17.14 -29.48 8.72
N LYS A 110 -16.39 -30.46 8.22
CA LYS A 110 -16.57 -30.98 6.88
C LYS A 110 -17.94 -31.67 6.77
N MET A 111 -18.83 -31.05 6.00
CA MET A 111 -20.17 -31.57 5.72
C MET A 111 -20.39 -31.49 4.20
N GLY A 112 -20.55 -32.67 3.57
CA GLY A 112 -20.73 -32.74 2.11
C GLY A 112 -19.47 -32.54 1.28
N ALA A 113 -19.67 -32.40 -0.04
CA ALA A 113 -18.58 -32.29 -1.04
C ALA A 113 -18.16 -30.84 -1.29
N THR A 114 -19.01 -29.88 -0.97
CA THR A 114 -18.78 -28.45 -1.24
C THR A 114 -19.04 -27.60 0.00
N LEU A 115 -18.36 -26.43 0.04
CA LEU A 115 -18.64 -25.37 1.02
C LEU A 115 -18.82 -24.07 0.23
N THR A 116 -19.94 -23.39 0.43
CA THR A 116 -20.20 -22.06 -0.13
C THR A 116 -19.99 -21.02 0.96
N LEU A 117 -19.23 -19.98 0.63
CA LEU A 117 -19.03 -18.80 1.48
C LEU A 117 -19.67 -17.59 0.81
N GLU A 118 -20.53 -16.91 1.54
CA GLU A 118 -21.02 -15.59 1.13
C GLU A 118 -19.98 -14.55 1.48
N LEU A 119 -19.58 -13.73 0.48
CA LEU A 119 -18.58 -12.70 0.65
C LEU A 119 -19.21 -11.33 0.41
N VAL A 120 -18.81 -10.35 1.23
CA VAL A 120 -19.17 -8.93 1.09
C VAL A 120 -17.94 -8.11 0.81
N ARG A 121 -18.09 -6.96 0.15
CA ARG A 121 -16.98 -6.06 -0.13
C ARG A 121 -16.40 -5.45 1.14
N THR A 122 -15.08 -5.36 1.20
CA THR A 122 -14.36 -4.58 2.21
C THR A 122 -14.39 -3.09 1.88
N ALA A 123 -14.04 -2.25 2.85
CA ALA A 123 -13.88 -0.83 2.62
C ALA A 123 -12.66 -0.55 1.72
N ASP A 124 -12.81 0.35 0.76
CA ASP A 124 -11.74 0.79 -0.12
C ASP A 124 -10.86 1.82 0.59
N ILE A 125 -9.79 1.37 1.24
CA ILE A 125 -8.94 2.22 2.09
C ILE A 125 -8.26 3.32 1.28
N LEU A 126 -7.66 3.00 0.13
CA LEU A 126 -7.03 3.98 -0.76
C LEU A 126 -8.06 4.96 -1.32
N GLY A 127 -9.21 4.45 -1.77
CA GLY A 127 -10.30 5.30 -2.28
C GLY A 127 -10.89 6.23 -1.23
N SER A 128 -10.80 5.85 0.06
CA SER A 128 -11.26 6.67 1.18
C SER A 128 -10.28 7.79 1.56
N ALA A 129 -9.03 7.74 1.10
CA ALA A 129 -7.99 8.69 1.52
C ALA A 129 -8.38 10.16 1.23
N ARG A 130 -8.78 10.47 0.00
CA ARG A 130 -9.23 11.82 -0.37
C ARG A 130 -10.60 12.13 0.25
N GLN A 131 -11.54 11.21 0.13
CA GLN A 131 -12.87 11.30 0.69
C GLN A 131 -13.32 9.91 1.17
N PRO A 132 -13.74 9.73 2.43
CA PRO A 132 -14.09 10.74 3.42
C PRO A 132 -12.95 11.19 4.35
N PHE A 133 -11.70 10.66 4.25
CA PHE A 133 -10.65 10.96 5.23
C PHE A 133 -10.07 12.39 5.09
N GLY A 134 -10.33 13.08 3.99
CA GLY A 134 -9.91 14.47 3.77
C GLY A 134 -8.40 14.66 3.63
N PHE A 135 -7.67 13.62 3.21
CA PHE A 135 -6.23 13.69 3.05
C PHE A 135 -5.81 14.61 1.90
N THR A 136 -4.99 15.61 2.20
CA THR A 136 -4.51 16.61 1.24
C THR A 136 -3.04 16.46 0.87
N GLY A 137 -2.27 15.62 1.58
CA GLY A 137 -0.87 15.35 1.31
C GLY A 137 -0.62 14.51 0.05
N THR A 138 0.62 14.08 -0.15
CA THR A 138 1.02 13.24 -1.30
C THR A 138 0.50 11.83 -1.15
N LEU A 139 -0.36 11.40 -2.07
CA LEU A 139 -1.04 10.11 -2.06
C LEU A 139 -0.45 9.16 -3.10
N VAL A 140 0.06 8.02 -2.63
CA VAL A 140 0.70 7.01 -3.47
C VAL A 140 -0.04 5.69 -3.37
N GLY A 141 -0.47 5.15 -4.51
CA GLY A 141 -1.09 3.84 -4.62
C GLY A 141 -0.17 2.81 -5.26
N PHE A 142 -0.41 1.53 -4.98
CA PHE A 142 0.24 0.41 -5.67
C PHE A 142 -0.77 -0.32 -6.56
N ALA A 143 -0.34 -0.77 -7.73
CA ALA A 143 -1.10 -1.60 -8.65
C ALA A 143 -0.29 -2.84 -9.03
N ALA A 144 -0.82 -4.03 -8.72
CA ALA A 144 -0.26 -5.31 -9.13
C ALA A 144 -1.17 -5.85 -10.25
N GLU A 145 -0.66 -5.87 -11.47
CA GLU A 145 -1.45 -6.18 -12.66
C GLU A 145 -0.83 -7.37 -13.40
N THR A 146 -1.65 -8.10 -14.11
CA THR A 146 -1.23 -9.21 -14.98
C THR A 146 -1.29 -8.85 -16.46
N GLU A 147 -1.99 -7.76 -16.82
CA GLU A 147 -2.16 -7.25 -18.18
C GLU A 147 -2.48 -5.74 -18.14
N ASN A 148 -2.28 -5.05 -19.25
CA ASN A 148 -2.61 -3.63 -19.42
C ASN A 148 -2.07 -2.71 -18.30
N LEU A 149 -0.84 -2.99 -17.85
CA LEU A 149 -0.20 -2.40 -16.67
C LEU A 149 -0.37 -0.88 -16.58
N GLU A 150 0.03 -0.14 -17.63
CA GLU A 150 -0.01 1.32 -17.62
C GLU A 150 -1.44 1.86 -17.64
N THR A 151 -2.33 1.27 -18.44
CA THR A 151 -3.73 1.71 -18.53
C THR A 151 -4.44 1.53 -17.20
N ASN A 152 -4.31 0.34 -16.58
CA ASN A 152 -4.94 0.05 -15.29
C ASN A 152 -4.39 0.94 -14.16
N ALA A 153 -3.07 1.19 -14.17
CA ALA A 153 -2.43 2.07 -13.20
C ALA A 153 -2.90 3.53 -13.36
N ARG A 154 -3.05 4.01 -14.60
CA ARG A 154 -3.54 5.36 -14.91
C ARG A 154 -5.00 5.53 -14.49
N ASP A 155 -5.85 4.54 -14.77
CA ASP A 155 -7.24 4.53 -14.30
C ASP A 155 -7.32 4.54 -12.77
N LYS A 156 -6.45 3.78 -12.10
CA LYS A 156 -6.35 3.78 -10.64
C LYS A 156 -5.92 5.14 -10.11
N LEU A 157 -4.91 5.78 -10.73
CA LEU A 157 -4.43 7.10 -10.36
C LEU A 157 -5.57 8.13 -10.36
N VAL A 158 -6.31 8.20 -11.45
CA VAL A 158 -7.44 9.15 -11.61
C VAL A 158 -8.57 8.81 -10.63
N ARG A 159 -9.03 7.56 -10.62
CA ARG A 159 -10.18 7.13 -9.81
C ARG A 159 -9.94 7.26 -8.31
N LYS A 160 -8.69 7.09 -7.84
CA LYS A 160 -8.32 7.18 -6.42
C LYS A 160 -7.77 8.55 -6.02
N GLY A 161 -7.56 9.46 -6.98
CA GLY A 161 -6.96 10.76 -6.75
C GLY A 161 -5.53 10.68 -6.24
N CYS A 162 -4.76 9.68 -6.73
CA CYS A 162 -3.35 9.52 -6.39
C CYS A 162 -2.49 10.56 -7.13
N ASP A 163 -1.40 10.97 -6.49
CA ASP A 163 -0.35 11.78 -7.12
C ASP A 163 0.66 10.89 -7.86
N LEU A 164 0.77 9.62 -7.42
CA LEU A 164 1.63 8.60 -8.00
C LEU A 164 0.99 7.22 -7.86
N VAL A 165 1.09 6.39 -8.89
CA VAL A 165 0.84 4.95 -8.78
C VAL A 165 2.09 4.18 -9.16
N VAL A 166 2.52 3.30 -8.25
CA VAL A 166 3.61 2.35 -8.49
C VAL A 166 2.98 1.06 -9.02
N ALA A 167 3.18 0.77 -10.30
CA ALA A 167 2.62 -0.40 -10.95
C ALA A 167 3.70 -1.47 -11.16
N ASN A 168 3.35 -2.72 -10.87
CA ASN A 168 4.22 -3.87 -11.10
C ASN A 168 3.45 -4.98 -11.83
N ASP A 169 4.13 -5.61 -12.80
CA ASP A 169 3.64 -6.77 -13.51
C ASP A 169 3.94 -8.03 -12.69
N VAL A 170 2.89 -8.64 -12.15
CA VAL A 170 3.02 -9.85 -11.32
C VAL A 170 2.84 -11.15 -12.10
N SER A 171 2.65 -11.07 -13.42
CA SER A 171 2.54 -12.26 -14.30
C SER A 171 3.89 -12.88 -14.62
N LYS A 172 4.99 -12.12 -14.50
CA LYS A 172 6.33 -12.54 -14.91
C LYS A 172 6.96 -13.48 -13.87
N PRO A 173 7.46 -14.66 -14.26
CA PRO A 173 8.19 -15.56 -13.36
C PRO A 173 9.41 -14.88 -12.74
N GLY A 174 9.62 -15.07 -11.43
CA GLY A 174 10.79 -14.52 -10.73
C GLY A 174 10.70 -13.05 -10.37
N ILE A 175 9.59 -12.37 -10.70
CA ILE A 175 9.28 -10.99 -10.34
C ILE A 175 7.91 -10.98 -9.63
N GLY A 176 7.75 -10.20 -8.57
CA GLY A 176 6.46 -10.08 -7.89
C GLY A 176 6.52 -10.23 -6.38
N PHE A 177 5.46 -10.79 -5.77
CA PHE A 177 5.25 -10.70 -4.32
C PHE A 177 6.35 -11.39 -3.49
N ASP A 178 6.77 -12.59 -3.88
CA ASP A 178 7.73 -13.40 -3.10
C ASP A 178 9.20 -13.17 -3.50
N SER A 179 9.45 -12.56 -4.68
CA SER A 179 10.80 -12.25 -5.15
C SER A 179 11.41 -11.08 -4.40
N ASP A 180 12.75 -11.09 -4.24
CA ASP A 180 13.51 -9.94 -3.75
C ASP A 180 13.75 -8.87 -4.84
N HIS A 181 13.47 -9.21 -6.10
CA HIS A 181 13.56 -8.31 -7.25
C HIS A 181 12.18 -7.93 -7.76
N ASN A 182 12.07 -6.73 -8.29
CA ASN A 182 10.86 -6.28 -8.95
C ASN A 182 11.20 -5.35 -10.13
N GLN A 183 10.25 -5.21 -11.06
CA GLN A 183 10.25 -4.24 -12.13
C GLN A 183 9.00 -3.38 -11.96
N ILE A 184 9.15 -2.07 -12.00
CA ILE A 184 8.04 -1.15 -11.75
C ILE A 184 7.89 -0.11 -12.87
N LEU A 185 6.67 0.39 -12.99
CA LEU A 185 6.31 1.58 -13.74
C LEU A 185 5.78 2.62 -12.75
N LEU A 186 6.41 3.77 -12.67
CA LEU A 186 5.88 4.93 -11.96
C LEU A 186 4.93 5.69 -12.88
N VAL A 187 3.67 5.83 -12.48
CA VAL A 187 2.64 6.51 -13.26
C VAL A 187 2.26 7.80 -12.55
N TYR A 188 2.61 8.92 -13.17
CA TYR A 188 2.27 10.28 -12.75
C TYR A 188 1.06 10.80 -13.53
N PRO A 189 0.43 11.90 -13.17
CA PRO A 189 -0.69 12.48 -13.92
C PRO A 189 -0.38 12.74 -15.40
N GLN A 190 0.84 13.20 -15.72
CA GLN A 190 1.20 13.66 -17.07
C GLN A 190 2.08 12.68 -17.85
N HIS A 191 2.80 11.78 -17.18
CA HIS A 191 3.76 10.87 -17.80
C HIS A 191 3.89 9.56 -17.00
N SER A 192 4.67 8.63 -17.51
CA SER A 192 5.09 7.42 -16.80
C SER A 192 6.57 7.17 -17.02
N GLU A 193 7.21 6.53 -16.04
CA GLU A 193 8.64 6.22 -16.03
C GLU A 193 8.85 4.75 -15.64
N ALA A 194 9.57 4.01 -16.50
CA ALA A 194 9.84 2.60 -16.29
C ALA A 194 11.19 2.39 -15.61
N PHE A 195 11.19 1.56 -14.56
CA PHE A 195 12.40 1.15 -13.86
C PHE A 195 12.67 -0.32 -14.15
N PRO A 196 13.91 -0.66 -14.56
CA PRO A 196 14.28 -2.04 -14.86
C PRO A 196 14.23 -2.90 -13.59
N ALA A 197 14.24 -4.22 -13.78
CA ALA A 197 14.25 -5.16 -12.68
C ALA A 197 15.51 -4.97 -11.82
N THR A 198 15.30 -4.66 -10.55
CA THR A 198 16.34 -4.52 -9.53
C THR A 198 15.83 -4.96 -8.16
N SER A 199 16.66 -4.87 -7.12
CA SER A 199 16.26 -5.25 -5.77
C SER A 199 15.10 -4.38 -5.25
N LYS A 200 14.23 -4.94 -4.42
CA LYS A 200 13.18 -4.15 -3.75
C LYS A 200 13.74 -3.04 -2.87
N HIS A 201 14.94 -3.23 -2.34
CA HIS A 201 15.65 -2.22 -1.56
C HIS A 201 16.00 -1.01 -2.45
N ASP A 202 16.64 -1.23 -3.61
CA ASP A 202 17.02 -0.13 -4.51
C ASP A 202 15.79 0.56 -5.11
N LEU A 203 14.75 -0.22 -5.48
CA LEU A 203 13.47 0.34 -5.93
C LEU A 203 12.81 1.20 -4.86
N ALA A 204 12.89 0.81 -3.58
CA ALA A 204 12.32 1.60 -2.50
C ALA A 204 12.97 2.99 -2.42
N HIS A 205 14.30 3.10 -2.56
CA HIS A 205 14.99 4.39 -2.59
C HIS A 205 14.58 5.25 -3.80
N GLN A 206 14.46 4.64 -4.99
CA GLN A 206 13.99 5.35 -6.20
C GLN A 206 12.55 5.84 -6.04
N ILE A 207 11.66 5.02 -5.47
CA ILE A 207 10.26 5.40 -5.20
C ILE A 207 10.21 6.54 -4.16
N VAL A 208 11.00 6.45 -3.09
CA VAL A 208 11.06 7.48 -2.04
C VAL A 208 11.53 8.80 -2.64
N GLN A 209 12.57 8.81 -3.46
CA GLN A 209 13.04 10.01 -4.17
C GLN A 209 11.92 10.63 -5.02
N ALA A 210 11.23 9.82 -5.83
CA ALA A 210 10.12 10.29 -6.65
C ALA A 210 8.98 10.91 -5.82
N ILE A 211 8.66 10.31 -4.66
CA ILE A 211 7.63 10.83 -3.73
C ILE A 211 8.06 12.16 -3.13
N GLN A 212 9.33 12.29 -2.74
CA GLN A 212 9.88 13.53 -2.17
C GLN A 212 9.85 14.68 -3.19
N GLU A 213 10.15 14.42 -4.45
CA GLU A 213 10.08 15.41 -5.54
C GLU A 213 8.63 15.92 -5.73
N ILE A 214 7.63 15.02 -5.67
CA ILE A 214 6.22 15.40 -5.71
C ILE A 214 5.85 16.25 -4.48
N ALA A 215 6.24 15.81 -3.29
CA ALA A 215 5.91 16.50 -2.04
C ALA A 215 6.55 17.91 -1.98
N ALA A 216 7.79 18.05 -2.44
CA ALA A 216 8.48 19.35 -2.52
C ALA A 216 7.78 20.32 -3.48
N THR A 217 7.31 19.84 -4.62
CA THR A 217 6.57 20.65 -5.61
C THR A 217 5.24 21.16 -5.04
N ARG A 218 4.53 20.35 -4.24
CA ARG A 218 3.26 20.76 -3.59
C ARG A 218 3.46 21.84 -2.53
N ASN A 219 4.57 21.80 -1.81
CA ASN A 219 4.89 22.73 -0.72
C ASN A 219 5.50 24.05 -1.23
N SER A 220 5.81 24.17 -2.52
CA SER A 220 6.33 25.39 -3.11
C SER A 220 5.26 26.48 -3.20
N PRO A 221 5.51 27.74 -2.75
CA PRO A 221 4.51 28.80 -2.60
C PRO A 221 3.82 29.28 -3.89
N THR A 222 4.24 28.80 -5.05
CA THR A 222 3.72 29.21 -6.36
C THR A 222 2.36 28.60 -6.71
N PHE A 223 1.81 27.66 -5.94
CA PHE A 223 0.55 26.97 -6.24
C PHE A 223 -0.63 27.39 -5.34
N GLN A 224 -0.47 28.38 -4.44
CA GLN A 224 -1.54 28.83 -3.53
C GLN A 224 -2.36 30.02 -4.03
N SER A 225 -2.25 30.39 -5.30
CA SER A 225 -3.00 31.51 -5.87
C SER A 225 -3.61 31.12 -7.22
N SER A 226 -4.78 30.47 -7.20
CA SER A 226 -5.77 30.51 -8.28
C SER A 226 -7.12 30.04 -7.74
#